data_cac50f23a01a8a94143a10629acfa204
#
_entry.id   cac50f23a01a8a94143a10629acfa204
#
_cell.length_a   1.000
_cell.length_b   1.000
_cell.length_c   1.000
_cell.angle_alpha   90.00
_cell.angle_beta   90.00
_cell.angle_gamma   90.00
#
_symmetry.space_group_name_H-M   'P 1'
#
loop_
_entity.id
_entity.type
_entity.pdbx_description
1 polymer ?
#
loop_
_entity_poly.entity_id
_entity_poly.type
_entity_poly.pdbx_seq_one_letter_code
_entity_poly.pdbx_strand_id
1 'polypeptide(L)'
;MKCDVCHGKIDEHSHNGKVYWTEGHNAEPLVSGRCCDACNSLVTGFRMFGYYNKEDPNSIHYRLAVEKQRDILLKVAVMQRLDRGEEE
;
A
#
# COMPACT_ATOMS: atom_id res chain seq x y z
N MET A 1 8.20 12.60 4.66
CA MET A 1 8.10 11.14 4.83
C MET A 1 7.74 10.50 3.49
N LYS A 2 8.38 9.41 3.17
CA LYS A 2 8.10 8.69 1.91
C LYS A 2 7.20 7.49 2.14
N CYS A 3 6.35 7.21 1.15
CA CYS A 3 5.53 6.02 1.14
C CYS A 3 6.39 4.76 1.00
N ASP A 4 6.17 3.79 1.85
CA ASP A 4 6.94 2.54 1.80
C ASP A 4 6.45 1.58 0.71
N VAL A 5 5.34 1.91 0.04
CA VAL A 5 4.78 1.09 -1.05
C VAL A 5 5.24 1.59 -2.41
N CYS A 6 4.97 2.85 -2.74
CA CYS A 6 5.33 3.42 -4.05
C CYS A 6 6.59 4.29 -4.03
N HIS A 7 7.13 4.56 -2.86
CA HIS A 7 8.31 5.40 -2.63
C HIS A 7 8.12 6.87 -3.00
N GLY A 8 6.87 7.28 -3.24
CA GLY A 8 6.52 8.68 -3.45
C GLY A 8 6.27 9.40 -2.13
N LYS A 9 5.81 10.63 -2.23
CA LYS A 9 5.52 11.46 -1.06
C LYS A 9 4.24 11.02 -0.38
N ILE A 10 4.24 10.99 0.95
CA ILE A 10 3.02 10.77 1.73
C ILE A 10 2.25 12.07 1.81
N ASP A 11 0.94 11.99 1.55
CA ASP A 11 0.05 13.15 1.53
C ASP A 11 -0.13 13.74 2.92
N GLU A 12 -0.21 15.05 3.00
CA GLU A 12 -0.54 15.77 4.21
C GLU A 12 -2.04 15.99 4.25
N HIS A 13 -2.65 15.76 5.41
CA HIS A 13 -4.06 16.07 5.61
C HIS A 13 -4.19 17.36 6.40
N SER A 14 -4.97 18.30 5.87
CA SER A 14 -5.15 19.60 6.50
C SER A 14 -6.63 19.96 6.62
N HIS A 15 -6.93 20.81 7.61
CA HIS A 15 -8.28 21.33 7.82
C HIS A 15 -8.15 22.81 8.23
N ASN A 16 -8.90 23.65 7.55
CA ASN A 16 -8.86 25.11 7.78
C ASN A 16 -7.45 25.69 7.70
N GLY A 17 -6.64 25.19 6.76
CA GLY A 17 -5.29 25.65 6.53
C GLY A 17 -4.25 25.10 7.49
N LYS A 18 -4.64 24.23 8.43
CA LYS A 18 -3.71 23.61 9.37
C LYS A 18 -3.50 22.14 9.01
N VAL A 19 -2.24 21.75 8.88
CA VAL A 19 -1.86 20.35 8.69
C VAL A 19 -2.00 19.61 10.02
N TYR A 20 -2.81 18.57 10.05
CA TYR A 20 -3.04 17.79 11.26
C TYR A 20 -2.55 16.34 11.14
N TRP A 21 -2.21 15.89 9.94
CA TRP A 21 -1.75 14.53 9.73
C TRP A 21 -0.72 14.47 8.60
N THR A 22 0.45 13.94 8.88
CA THR A 22 1.56 13.84 7.92
C THR A 22 2.14 12.43 7.83
N GLU A 23 1.61 11.48 8.62
CA GLU A 23 2.20 10.16 8.76
C GLU A 23 1.61 9.11 7.82
N GLY A 24 0.61 9.47 7.01
CA GLY A 24 0.00 8.55 6.07
C GLY A 24 -0.82 7.47 6.74
N HIS A 25 -0.87 6.30 6.11
CA HIS A 25 -1.66 5.16 6.54
C HIS A 25 -0.77 3.97 6.85
N ASN A 26 -1.29 3.03 7.64
CA ASN A 26 -0.58 1.78 7.92
C ASN A 26 -0.50 0.94 6.64
N ALA A 27 0.69 0.55 6.23
CA ALA A 27 0.92 -0.23 5.01
C ALA A 27 0.91 -1.74 5.23
N GLU A 28 0.80 -2.21 6.47
CA GLU A 28 0.78 -3.63 6.76
C GLU A 28 -0.58 -4.26 6.37
N PRO A 29 -0.62 -5.50 5.92
CA PRO A 29 0.50 -6.44 5.82
C PRO A 29 1.23 -6.42 4.48
N LEU A 30 0.94 -5.47 3.58
CA LEU A 30 1.61 -5.40 2.28
C LEU A 30 3.11 -5.18 2.45
N VAL A 31 3.48 -4.13 3.20
CA VAL A 31 4.85 -3.90 3.64
C VAL A 31 4.81 -3.36 5.06
N SER A 32 5.93 -3.42 5.76
CA SER A 32 6.09 -2.77 7.04
C SER A 32 6.28 -1.27 6.82
N GLY A 33 5.51 -0.44 7.52
CA GLY A 33 5.68 1.01 7.44
C GLY A 33 4.39 1.75 7.12
N ARG A 34 4.52 2.87 6.40
CA ARG A 34 3.41 3.80 6.12
C ARG A 34 3.26 3.99 4.61
N CYS A 35 2.06 4.33 4.18
CA CYS A 35 1.77 4.54 2.77
C CYS A 35 0.95 5.81 2.56
N CYS A 36 1.00 6.32 1.32
CA CYS A 36 0.22 7.48 0.90
C CYS A 36 -1.25 7.10 0.69
N ASP A 37 -2.10 8.13 0.47
CA ASP A 37 -3.53 7.91 0.28
C ASP A 37 -3.84 6.98 -0.90
N ALA A 38 -3.15 7.16 -2.01
CA ALA A 38 -3.35 6.31 -3.20
C ALA A 38 -2.98 4.85 -2.91
N CYS A 39 -1.86 4.62 -2.23
CA CYS A 39 -1.43 3.26 -1.90
C CYS A 39 -2.30 2.62 -0.82
N ASN A 40 -2.96 3.42 0.02
CA ASN A 40 -3.86 2.89 1.03
C ASN A 40 -4.97 2.04 0.40
N SER A 41 -5.46 2.40 -0.77
CA SER A 41 -6.45 1.60 -1.50
C SER A 41 -5.89 0.23 -1.89
N LEU A 42 -4.63 0.18 -2.31
CA LEU A 42 -3.96 -1.07 -2.64
C LEU A 42 -3.75 -1.94 -1.41
N VAL A 43 -3.35 -1.33 -0.30
CA VAL A 43 -3.14 -2.03 0.97
C VAL A 43 -4.46 -2.63 1.46
N THR A 44 -5.55 -1.87 1.40
CA THR A 44 -6.87 -2.33 1.79
C THR A 44 -7.30 -3.51 0.92
N GLY A 45 -7.10 -3.42 -0.40
CA GLY A 45 -7.40 -4.51 -1.32
C GLY A 45 -6.59 -5.77 -1.00
N PHE A 46 -5.33 -5.61 -0.63
CA PHE A 46 -4.47 -6.73 -0.25
C PHE A 46 -4.97 -7.41 1.04
N ARG A 47 -5.41 -6.61 2.02
CA ARG A 47 -5.99 -7.16 3.26
C ARG A 47 -7.23 -7.98 2.96
N MET A 48 -8.10 -7.48 2.08
CA MET A 48 -9.31 -8.18 1.69
C MET A 48 -9.00 -9.45 0.90
N PHE A 49 -7.98 -9.43 0.05
CA PHE A 49 -7.53 -10.62 -0.65
C PHE A 49 -7.15 -11.72 0.32
N GLY A 50 -6.36 -11.40 1.34
CA GLY A 50 -5.97 -12.36 2.36
C GLY A 50 -7.16 -12.87 3.17
N TYR A 51 -8.13 -12.01 3.44
CA TYR A 51 -9.32 -12.37 4.21
C TYR A 51 -10.22 -13.34 3.43
N TYR A 52 -10.52 -13.01 2.17
CA TYR A 52 -11.46 -13.81 1.38
C TYR A 52 -10.85 -15.09 0.80
N ASN A 53 -9.54 -15.16 0.69
CA ASN A 53 -8.85 -16.32 0.14
C ASN A 53 -8.19 -17.18 1.24
N LYS A 54 -8.63 -17.01 2.46
CA LYS A 54 -8.07 -17.68 3.63
C LYS A 54 -8.62 -19.09 3.77
N GLU A 55 -8.08 -20.04 2.99
CA GLU A 55 -8.44 -21.45 3.12
C GLU A 55 -7.55 -22.13 4.16
N ASP A 56 -6.26 -22.11 3.95
CA ASP A 56 -5.28 -22.69 4.88
C ASP A 56 -4.04 -21.78 4.90
N PRO A 57 -3.81 -21.05 6.00
CA PRO A 57 -2.68 -20.14 6.07
C PRO A 57 -1.33 -20.84 6.00
N ASN A 58 -1.27 -22.16 6.19
CA ASN A 58 -0.05 -22.93 6.07
C ASN A 58 0.12 -23.56 4.70
N SER A 59 -0.86 -23.45 3.82
CA SER A 59 -0.77 -23.98 2.46
C SER A 59 0.28 -23.21 1.67
N ILE A 60 1.14 -23.95 0.97
CA ILE A 60 2.14 -23.34 0.09
C ILE A 60 1.47 -22.59 -1.07
N HIS A 61 0.34 -23.09 -1.56
CA HIS A 61 -0.42 -22.42 -2.61
C HIS A 61 -0.94 -21.07 -2.16
N TYR A 62 -1.46 -20.98 -0.93
CA TYR A 62 -1.90 -19.73 -0.33
C TYR A 62 -0.74 -18.74 -0.21
N ARG A 63 0.40 -19.19 0.31
CA ARG A 63 1.59 -18.35 0.47
C ARG A 63 2.09 -17.81 -0.85
N LEU A 64 2.16 -18.65 -1.88
CA LEU A 64 2.60 -18.23 -3.21
C LEU A 64 1.63 -17.23 -3.83
N ALA A 65 0.32 -17.43 -3.64
CA ALA A 65 -0.69 -16.49 -4.14
C ALA A 65 -0.57 -15.13 -3.46
N VAL A 66 -0.35 -15.11 -2.15
CA VAL A 66 -0.18 -13.87 -1.37
C VAL A 66 1.09 -13.14 -1.82
N GLU A 67 2.20 -13.85 -1.97
CA GLU A 67 3.47 -13.24 -2.41
C GLU A 67 3.35 -12.67 -3.82
N LYS A 68 2.71 -13.39 -4.73
CA LYS A 68 2.48 -12.92 -6.10
C LYS A 68 1.62 -11.66 -6.10
N GLN A 69 0.56 -11.64 -5.30
CA GLN A 69 -0.31 -10.47 -5.20
C GLN A 69 0.44 -9.27 -4.65
N ARG A 70 1.29 -9.47 -3.64
CA ARG A 70 2.13 -8.41 -3.09
C ARG A 70 3.02 -7.80 -4.18
N ASP A 71 3.72 -8.66 -4.94
CA ASP A 71 4.63 -8.20 -5.98
C ASP A 71 3.89 -7.39 -7.05
N ILE A 72 2.72 -7.85 -7.46
CA ILE A 72 1.88 -7.14 -8.44
C ILE A 72 1.49 -5.77 -7.91
N LEU A 73 1.01 -5.70 -6.67
CA LEU A 73 0.57 -4.44 -6.07
C LEU A 73 1.70 -3.44 -5.90
N LEU A 74 2.90 -3.91 -5.53
CA LEU A 74 4.06 -3.04 -5.41
C LEU A 74 4.45 -2.43 -6.76
N LYS A 75 4.39 -3.22 -7.83
CA LYS A 75 4.64 -2.73 -9.18
C LYS A 75 3.57 -1.73 -9.63
N VAL A 76 2.31 -2.05 -9.37
CA VAL A 76 1.19 -1.15 -9.70
C VAL A 76 1.35 0.17 -8.96
N ALA A 77 1.73 0.14 -7.69
CA ALA A 77 1.92 1.35 -6.89
C ALA A 77 2.97 2.27 -7.49
N VAL A 78 4.11 1.73 -7.90
CA VAL A 78 5.17 2.52 -8.54
C VAL A 78 4.69 3.09 -9.88
N MET A 79 3.99 2.30 -10.68
CA MET A 79 3.45 2.75 -11.96
C MET A 79 2.45 3.89 -11.77
N GLN A 80 1.56 3.79 -10.78
CA GLN A 80 0.60 4.85 -10.47
C GLN A 80 1.30 6.13 -10.04
N ARG A 81 2.36 6.02 -9.25
CA ARG A 81 3.15 7.17 -8.85
C ARG A 81 3.76 7.88 -10.06
N LEU A 82 4.34 7.13 -10.99
CA LEU A 82 4.93 7.70 -12.21
C LEU A 82 3.86 8.35 -13.09
N ASP A 83 2.67 7.74 -13.19
CA ASP A 83 1.55 8.30 -13.95
C ASP A 83 1.06 9.63 -13.36
N ARG A 84 1.17 9.81 -12.05
CA ARG A 84 0.85 11.09 -11.40
C ARG A 84 1.91 12.17 -11.63
N GLY A 85 3.03 11.81 -12.24
CA GLY A 85 4.12 12.74 -12.49
C GLY A 85 5.06 12.95 -11.31
N GLU A 86 4.98 12.12 -10.29
CA GLU A 86 5.89 12.18 -9.14
C GLU A 86 7.21 11.51 -9.49
N GLU A 87 8.30 12.23 -9.27
CA GLU A 87 9.65 11.72 -9.48
C GLU A 87 10.29 11.36 -8.13
N GLU A 88 11.27 10.49 -8.18
CA GLU A 88 12.05 10.11 -6.99
C GLU A 88 12.86 11.26 -6.42
#